data_032bc80f78667a3905000fb72c6dd5a3
#
_entry.id   032bc80f78667a3905000fb72c6dd5a3
#
_cell.length_a   1.000
_cell.length_b   1.000
_cell.length_c   1.000
_cell.angle_alpha   90.00
_cell.angle_beta   90.00
_cell.angle_gamma   90.00
#
_symmetry.space_group_name_H-M   'P 1'
#
loop_
_entity.id
_entity.type
_entity.pdbx_description
1 polymer ?
#
loop_
_entity_poly.entity_id
_entity_poly.type
_entity_poly.pdbx_seq_one_letter_code
_entity_poly.pdbx_strand_id
1 'polypeptide(L)'
;MNILLCCAAGMSSSLIVTKMEKAAEAKGIEVKIWAVSGSEVNSHIDEADVLLLGPQVRYLLPKMKELCKEKGVPVDVIQSAHYGLCNGEAILQAALSMKP
;
A
#
# COMPACT_ATOMS: atom_id res chain seq x y z
N MET A 1 3.09 8.44 -9.13
CA MET A 1 2.60 8.23 -7.76
C MET A 1 3.33 7.08 -7.10
N ASN A 2 3.75 7.27 -5.88
CA ASN A 2 4.49 6.24 -5.14
C ASN A 2 3.57 5.60 -4.09
N ILE A 3 3.37 4.30 -4.20
CA ILE A 3 2.49 3.54 -3.32
C ILE A 3 3.31 2.57 -2.49
N LEU A 4 3.30 2.76 -1.18
CA LEU A 4 4.01 1.89 -0.24
C LEU A 4 3.02 0.92 0.39
N LEU A 5 3.34 -0.37 0.34
CA LEU A 5 2.57 -1.40 1.00
C LEU A 5 3.32 -1.88 2.24
N CYS A 6 2.62 -2.02 3.34
CA CYS A 6 3.16 -2.60 4.57
C CYS A 6 2.48 -3.94 4.81
N CYS A 7 3.25 -5.01 4.77
CA CYS A 7 2.74 -6.37 4.93
C CYS A 7 3.59 -7.13 5.93
N ALA A 8 3.04 -8.23 6.44
CA ALA A 8 3.82 -9.10 7.31
C ALA A 8 4.93 -9.79 6.52
N ALA A 9 6.09 -10.00 7.17
CA ALA A 9 7.22 -10.68 6.54
C ALA A 9 6.81 -12.07 6.05
N GLY A 10 7.26 -12.43 4.86
CA GLY A 10 6.98 -13.74 4.28
C GLY A 10 5.61 -13.88 3.61
N MET A 11 4.82 -12.82 3.56
CA MET A 11 3.52 -12.84 2.89
C MET A 11 3.67 -12.59 1.39
N SER A 12 2.60 -12.87 0.63
CA SER A 12 2.60 -12.78 -0.84
C SER A 12 2.45 -11.36 -1.38
N SER A 13 3.05 -10.39 -0.69
CA SER A 13 2.97 -8.99 -1.10
C SER A 13 3.57 -8.74 -2.48
N SER A 14 4.59 -9.51 -2.88
CA SER A 14 5.20 -9.38 -4.21
C SER A 14 4.19 -9.67 -5.32
N LEU A 15 3.29 -10.63 -5.11
CA LEU A 15 2.25 -10.93 -6.09
C LEU A 15 1.27 -9.78 -6.21
N ILE A 16 0.88 -9.18 -5.08
CA ILE A 16 -0.01 -8.02 -5.07
C ILE A 16 0.63 -6.84 -5.78
N VAL A 17 1.90 -6.58 -5.52
CA VAL A 17 2.65 -5.51 -6.22
C VAL A 17 2.60 -5.75 -7.72
N THR A 18 2.88 -6.96 -8.17
CA THR A 18 2.84 -7.30 -9.59
C THR A 18 1.45 -7.07 -10.20
N LYS A 19 0.41 -7.49 -9.50
CA LYS A 19 -0.97 -7.31 -9.97
C LYS A 19 -1.34 -5.84 -10.05
N MET A 20 -0.91 -5.04 -9.09
CA MET A 20 -1.17 -3.60 -9.09
C MET A 20 -0.41 -2.92 -10.24
N GLU A 21 0.83 -3.32 -10.48
CA GLU A 21 1.62 -2.77 -11.58
C GLU A 21 0.98 -3.07 -12.92
N LYS A 22 0.48 -4.28 -13.11
CA LYS A 22 -0.22 -4.66 -14.34
C LYS A 22 -1.50 -3.85 -14.52
N ALA A 23 -2.25 -3.63 -13.45
CA ALA A 23 -3.46 -2.81 -13.51
C ALA A 23 -3.14 -1.37 -13.89
N ALA A 24 -2.07 -0.80 -13.34
CA ALA A 24 -1.65 0.55 -13.67
C ALA A 24 -1.21 0.66 -15.13
N GLU A 25 -0.46 -0.32 -15.61
CA GLU A 25 -0.03 -0.37 -17.01
C GLU A 25 -1.24 -0.40 -17.95
N ALA A 26 -2.24 -1.21 -17.63
CA ALA A 26 -3.46 -1.31 -18.45
C ALA A 26 -4.23 0.02 -18.50
N LYS A 27 -4.12 0.83 -17.46
CA LYS A 27 -4.78 2.14 -17.38
C LYS A 27 -3.90 3.29 -17.89
N GLY A 28 -2.66 3.01 -18.27
CA GLY A 28 -1.73 4.03 -18.72
C GLY A 28 -1.28 4.98 -17.59
N ILE A 29 -1.25 4.49 -16.36
CA ILE A 29 -0.87 5.26 -15.18
C ILE A 29 0.54 4.90 -14.75
N GLU A 30 1.39 5.88 -14.51
CA GLU A 30 2.72 5.64 -13.95
C GLU A 30 2.65 5.57 -12.43
N VAL A 31 3.08 4.47 -11.87
CA VAL A 31 3.14 4.27 -10.42
C VAL A 31 4.43 3.54 -10.05
N LYS A 32 4.93 3.84 -8.87
CA LYS A 32 5.99 3.06 -8.25
C LYS A 32 5.36 2.38 -7.05
N ILE A 33 5.44 1.06 -6.99
CA ILE A 33 4.82 0.28 -5.93
C ILE A 33 5.86 -0.64 -5.32
N TRP A 34 5.98 -0.60 -4.00
CA TRP A 34 6.89 -1.52 -3.30
C TRP A 34 6.31 -1.87 -1.94
N ALA A 35 6.76 -2.99 -1.40
CA ALA A 35 6.25 -3.51 -0.14
C ALA A 35 7.40 -3.66 0.86
N VAL A 36 7.12 -3.33 2.12
CA VAL A 36 8.08 -3.45 3.22
C VAL A 36 7.38 -4.03 4.45
N SER A 37 8.14 -4.50 5.42
CA SER A 37 7.59 -4.91 6.71
C SER A 37 7.30 -3.68 7.57
N GLY A 38 6.54 -3.87 8.65
CA GLY A 38 6.18 -2.75 9.54
C GLY A 38 7.38 -2.03 10.13
N SER A 39 8.46 -2.74 10.38
CA SER A 39 9.69 -2.15 10.95
C SER A 39 10.43 -1.27 9.95
N GLU A 40 10.17 -1.42 8.66
CA GLU A 40 10.86 -0.70 7.60
C GLU A 40 10.10 0.52 7.08
N VAL A 41 8.84 0.66 7.43
CA VAL A 41 8.00 1.74 6.92
C VAL A 41 8.61 3.11 7.19
N ASN A 42 9.17 3.30 8.39
CA ASN A 42 9.75 4.58 8.77
C ASN A 42 10.88 5.03 7.82
N SER A 43 11.63 4.08 7.28
CA SER A 43 12.72 4.36 6.35
C SER A 43 12.25 4.70 4.94
N HIS A 44 11.01 4.34 4.60
CA HIS A 44 10.49 4.50 3.25
C HIS A 44 9.37 5.53 3.12
N ILE A 45 8.77 5.92 4.24
CA ILE A 45 7.57 6.75 4.22
C ILE A 45 7.76 8.11 3.54
N ASP A 46 8.96 8.66 3.60
CA ASP A 46 9.25 9.96 2.98
C ASP A 46 9.13 9.93 1.46
N GLU A 47 9.28 8.76 0.86
CA GLU A 47 9.19 8.58 -0.58
C GLU A 47 7.77 8.22 -1.04
N ALA A 48 6.87 7.92 -0.10
CA ALA A 48 5.54 7.43 -0.43
C ALA A 48 4.51 8.55 -0.56
N ASP A 49 3.61 8.40 -1.51
CA ASP A 49 2.45 9.28 -1.64
C ASP A 49 1.26 8.74 -0.84
N VAL A 50 1.15 7.42 -0.74
CA VAL A 50 0.13 6.76 0.08
C VAL A 50 0.74 5.51 0.72
N LEU A 51 0.18 5.11 1.87
CA LEU A 51 0.55 3.88 2.56
C LEU A 51 -0.67 2.98 2.68
N LEU A 52 -0.54 1.73 2.27
CA LEU A 52 -1.58 0.72 2.42
C LEU A 52 -1.07 -0.39 3.33
N LEU A 53 -1.89 -0.76 4.32
CA LEU A 53 -1.56 -1.86 5.24
C LEU A 53 -2.26 -3.13 4.79
N GLY A 54 -1.53 -4.24 4.76
CA GLY A 54 -2.14 -5.54 4.57
C GLY A 54 -3.09 -5.85 5.74
N PRO A 55 -4.15 -6.64 5.52
CA PRO A 55 -5.10 -6.96 6.59
C PRO A 55 -4.43 -7.62 7.80
N GLN A 56 -3.35 -8.36 7.58
CA GLN A 56 -2.63 -9.07 8.65
C GLN A 56 -1.98 -8.09 9.64
N VAL A 57 -1.70 -6.87 9.21
CA VAL A 57 -1.03 -5.85 10.05
C VAL A 57 -1.94 -4.65 10.31
N ARG A 58 -3.25 -4.84 10.19
CA ARG A 58 -4.22 -3.76 10.45
C ARG A 58 -4.11 -3.19 11.87
N TYR A 59 -3.58 -3.96 12.80
CA TYR A 59 -3.37 -3.50 14.18
C TYR A 59 -2.33 -2.36 14.25
N LEU A 60 -1.54 -2.17 13.20
CA LEU A 60 -0.58 -1.09 13.11
C LEU A 60 -1.20 0.24 12.68
N LEU A 61 -2.48 0.24 12.29
CA LEU A 61 -3.11 1.43 11.73
C LEU A 61 -3.00 2.68 12.63
N PRO A 62 -3.28 2.60 13.95
CA PRO A 62 -3.15 3.79 14.81
C PRO A 62 -1.74 4.35 14.82
N LYS A 63 -0.73 3.49 14.92
CA LYS A 63 0.68 3.88 14.92
C LYS A 63 1.07 4.49 13.58
N MET A 64 0.65 3.87 12.48
CA MET A 64 0.96 4.35 11.14
C MET A 64 0.25 5.67 10.83
N LYS A 65 -0.95 5.87 11.36
CA LYS A 65 -1.66 7.14 11.20
C LYS A 65 -0.89 8.28 11.84
N GLU A 66 -0.32 8.07 13.02
CA GLU A 66 0.50 9.08 13.68
C GLU A 66 1.75 9.41 12.87
N LEU A 67 2.45 8.38 12.42
CA LEU A 67 3.65 8.56 11.60
C LEU A 67 3.32 9.29 10.30
N CYS A 68 2.27 8.86 9.61
CA CYS A 68 1.89 9.40 8.32
C CYS A 68 1.32 10.81 8.42
N LYS A 69 0.67 11.14 9.53
CA LYS A 69 0.13 12.47 9.78
C LYS A 69 1.22 13.53 9.73
N GLU A 70 2.37 13.25 10.33
CA GLU A 70 3.51 14.16 10.34
C GLU A 70 4.09 14.35 8.94
N LYS A 71 3.97 13.35 8.09
CA LYS A 71 4.51 13.35 6.72
C LYS A 71 3.48 13.78 5.67
N GLY A 72 2.23 13.94 6.07
CA GLY A 72 1.17 14.26 5.13
C GLY A 72 0.81 13.12 4.18
N VAL A 73 1.05 11.88 4.58
CA VAL A 73 0.79 10.68 3.76
C VAL A 73 -0.50 10.02 4.24
N PRO A 74 -1.51 9.86 3.37
CA PRO A 74 -2.71 9.11 3.75
C PRO A 74 -2.39 7.63 3.94
N VAL A 75 -3.05 6.99 4.91
CA VAL A 75 -2.87 5.58 5.22
C VAL A 75 -4.22 4.90 5.38
N ASP A 76 -4.34 3.69 4.88
CA ASP A 76 -5.55 2.88 5.05
C ASP A 76 -5.18 1.40 5.02
N VAL A 77 -6.15 0.54 5.36
CA VAL A 77 -5.99 -0.90 5.35
C VAL A 77 -6.62 -1.46 4.08
N ILE A 78 -5.90 -2.39 3.41
CA ILE A 78 -6.44 -3.08 2.24
C ILE A 78 -7.58 -3.98 2.72
N GLN A 79 -8.72 -3.97 2.00
CA GLN A 79 -9.83 -4.86 2.33
C GLN A 79 -9.40 -6.33 2.20
N SER A 80 -9.76 -7.13 3.19
CA SER A 80 -9.36 -8.54 3.23
C SER A 80 -9.75 -9.31 1.97
N ALA A 81 -10.92 -9.04 1.42
CA ALA A 81 -11.38 -9.71 0.20
C ALA A 81 -10.47 -9.38 -1.00
N HIS A 82 -10.11 -8.12 -1.15
CA HIS A 82 -9.23 -7.70 -2.24
C HIS A 82 -7.82 -8.28 -2.08
N TYR A 83 -7.34 -8.31 -0.85
CA TYR A 83 -6.01 -8.88 -0.57
C TYR A 83 -5.99 -10.38 -0.83
N GLY A 84 -7.00 -11.10 -0.33
CA GLY A 84 -7.07 -12.55 -0.48
C GLY A 84 -7.18 -13.01 -1.93
N LEU A 85 -7.83 -12.21 -2.78
CA LEU A 85 -7.98 -12.49 -4.20
C LEU A 85 -6.85 -11.90 -5.04
N CYS A 86 -5.90 -11.23 -4.42
CA CYS A 86 -4.82 -10.50 -5.10
C CYS A 86 -5.40 -9.56 -6.16
N ASN A 87 -6.50 -8.87 -5.82
CA ASN A 87 -7.20 -7.97 -6.74
C ASN A 87 -6.44 -6.65 -6.88
N GLY A 88 -5.38 -6.67 -7.68
CA GLY A 88 -4.51 -5.51 -7.86
C GLY A 88 -5.24 -4.28 -8.37
N GLU A 89 -6.24 -4.46 -9.24
CA GLU A 89 -7.02 -3.34 -9.77
C GLU A 89 -7.80 -2.63 -8.67
N ALA A 90 -8.50 -3.37 -7.82
CA ALA A 90 -9.27 -2.79 -6.72
C ALA A 90 -8.34 -2.10 -5.70
N ILE A 91 -7.21 -2.73 -5.38
CA ILE A 91 -6.24 -2.17 -4.44
C ILE A 91 -5.62 -0.89 -5.01
N LEU A 92 -5.25 -0.91 -6.29
CA LEU A 92 -4.73 0.27 -6.96
C LEU A 92 -5.75 1.41 -6.96
N GLN A 93 -7.00 1.11 -7.27
CA GLN A 93 -8.06 2.11 -7.30
C GLN A 93 -8.25 2.74 -5.92
N ALA A 94 -8.19 1.93 -4.86
CA ALA A 94 -8.27 2.45 -3.49
C ALA A 94 -7.11 3.40 -3.19
N ALA A 95 -5.90 3.05 -3.60
CA ALA A 95 -4.73 3.90 -3.42
C ALA A 95 -4.87 5.23 -4.16
N LEU A 96 -5.33 5.19 -5.39
CA LEU A 96 -5.51 6.39 -6.21
C LEU A 96 -6.56 7.33 -5.60
N SER A 97 -7.57 6.77 -4.95
CA SER A 97 -8.64 7.53 -4.30
C SER A 97 -8.19 8.20 -3.01
N MET A 98 -7.09 7.75 -2.41
CA MET A 98 -6.58 8.30 -1.15
C MET A 98 -5.82 9.62 -1.35
N LYS A 99 -5.27 9.82 -2.53
CA LYS A 99 -4.50 11.02 -2.86
C LYS A 99 -5.41 12.04 -3.50
N PRO A 100 -5.57 13.24 -2.92
CA PRO A 100 -6.38 14.29 -3.51
C PRO A 100 -5.82 14.83 -4.83
#